data_dfeea66ddcd4b7f677f0a14f0ba4794d
#
_entry.id   dfeea66ddcd4b7f677f0a14f0ba4794d
#
_cell.length_a   1.000
_cell.length_b   1.000
_cell.length_c   1.000
_cell.angle_alpha   90.00
_cell.angle_beta   90.00
_cell.angle_gamma   90.00
#
_symmetry.space_group_name_H-M   'P 1'
#
loop_
_entity.id
_entity.type
_entity.pdbx_description
1 polymer ?
#
loop_
_entity_poly.entity_id
_entity_poly.type
_entity_poly.pdbx_seq_one_letter_code
_entity_poly.pdbx_strand_id
1 'polypeptide(L)'
;MENNIENIKLKVQELAETTPGINNVSYGFKFIGGEQTNELCIIYGVEEKKPLSELSPEEILPSEITVGDQVLKTDVFRIGKAELLACNAVCGQIAGPNSAVNRAFTRPLKGGLSITSTNLAGFVGTMGFIGVHTETQTLVGVTNNHVIIQDAFYTSERNLTGVIKNEYSPIDYVYQNGEFLSIPTDPAYIVGQSLRYVPIVKQTTGINYVDGAIFSLEAADVNIATSYQQAGVSYNQPLPFASTAEIDGMLTVGSPYYNPMIYSSGRTTGPKGGVSCPMRIFSLFSSTYLQYKLQGGIGVCQFNDQIVYVKPENDPSLSTICAYPVAGGDSGSALIADFGGVRKIIGLVFAGAQSPPIPDILFYGYANRIDRVASELGIEAWDGTAKGYVDPASITYKTTTNGSSNKILNCGGTNYWQVGLTTLNNPC
;
A
#
# COMPACT_ATOMS: atom_id res chain seq x y z
N MET A 1 -25.66 2.13 -10.42
CA MET A 1 -24.54 2.68 -9.64
C MET A 1 -23.21 2.02 -10.03
N GLU A 2 -23.11 0.70 -10.05
CA GLU A 2 -21.85 0.00 -10.40
C GLU A 2 -21.28 0.39 -11.78
N ASN A 3 -22.11 0.45 -12.83
CA ASN A 3 -21.65 0.86 -14.16
C ASN A 3 -21.04 2.26 -14.22
N ASN A 4 -21.42 3.12 -13.28
CA ASN A 4 -20.91 4.48 -13.24
C ASN A 4 -19.50 4.56 -12.61
N ILE A 5 -19.26 3.77 -11.55
CA ILE A 5 -17.94 3.72 -10.88
C ILE A 5 -16.87 3.19 -11.83
N GLU A 6 -17.16 2.13 -12.57
CA GLU A 6 -16.22 1.59 -13.57
C GLU A 6 -15.90 2.60 -14.67
N ASN A 7 -16.90 3.35 -15.16
CA ASN A 7 -16.66 4.42 -16.12
C ASN A 7 -15.77 5.53 -15.54
N ILE A 8 -15.93 5.86 -14.26
CA ILE A 8 -15.07 6.85 -13.57
C ILE A 8 -13.63 6.32 -13.49
N LYS A 9 -13.42 5.07 -13.09
CA LYS A 9 -12.09 4.45 -13.02
C LYS A 9 -11.38 4.48 -14.37
N LEU A 10 -12.08 4.05 -15.42
CA LEU A 10 -11.55 4.07 -16.79
C LEU A 10 -11.20 5.50 -17.24
N LYS A 11 -12.05 6.47 -16.91
CA LYS A 11 -11.81 7.87 -17.28
C LYS A 11 -10.63 8.48 -16.51
N VAL A 12 -10.49 8.19 -15.23
CA VAL A 12 -9.34 8.60 -14.42
C VAL A 12 -8.04 8.06 -15.03
N GLN A 13 -8.03 6.79 -15.41
CA GLN A 13 -6.87 6.18 -16.06
C GLN A 13 -6.57 6.85 -17.41
N GLU A 14 -7.57 7.00 -18.28
CA GLU A 14 -7.42 7.68 -19.58
C GLU A 14 -6.81 9.08 -19.42
N LEU A 15 -7.36 9.87 -18.48
CA LEU A 15 -6.88 11.22 -18.23
C LEU A 15 -5.46 11.25 -17.70
N ALA A 16 -5.08 10.29 -16.86
CA ALA A 16 -3.70 10.18 -16.37
C ALA A 16 -2.73 9.88 -17.52
N GLU A 17 -3.13 9.06 -18.48
CA GLU A 17 -2.29 8.69 -19.64
C GLU A 17 -2.22 9.79 -20.71
N THR A 18 -3.28 10.60 -20.84
CA THR A 18 -3.42 11.55 -21.95
C THR A 18 -3.16 13.01 -21.59
N THR A 19 -3.16 13.36 -20.30
CA THR A 19 -2.96 14.76 -19.86
C THR A 19 -1.50 14.99 -19.47
N PRO A 20 -0.76 15.81 -20.21
CA PRO A 20 0.64 16.07 -19.91
C PRO A 20 0.82 16.94 -18.65
N GLY A 21 1.93 16.77 -17.96
CA GLY A 21 2.33 17.63 -16.84
C GLY A 21 1.60 17.41 -15.52
N ILE A 22 0.80 16.34 -15.44
CA ILE A 22 0.13 15.96 -14.19
C ILE A 22 0.89 14.87 -13.44
N ASN A 23 0.81 14.90 -12.11
CA ASN A 23 1.40 13.87 -11.24
C ASN A 23 0.38 12.81 -10.80
N ASN A 24 -0.90 13.19 -10.82
CA ASN A 24 -1.99 12.36 -10.32
C ASN A 24 -3.32 12.76 -10.99
N VAL A 25 -4.18 11.78 -11.27
CA VAL A 25 -5.60 11.99 -11.51
C VAL A 25 -6.37 11.10 -10.56
N SER A 26 -7.44 11.62 -9.97
CA SER A 26 -8.26 10.84 -9.05
C SER A 26 -9.69 11.35 -9.01
N TYR A 27 -10.56 10.63 -8.30
CA TYR A 27 -11.95 11.01 -8.06
C TYR A 27 -12.15 11.28 -6.58
N GLY A 28 -12.60 12.48 -6.24
CA GLY A 28 -12.72 12.89 -4.84
C GLY A 28 -13.56 14.12 -4.65
N PHE A 29 -13.54 14.69 -3.44
CA PHE A 29 -14.30 15.88 -3.12
C PHE A 29 -13.65 17.13 -3.69
N LYS A 30 -14.50 18.02 -4.20
CA LYS A 30 -14.10 19.36 -4.58
C LYS A 30 -13.86 20.23 -3.34
N PHE A 31 -12.87 21.09 -3.43
CA PHE A 31 -12.58 22.08 -2.38
C PHE A 31 -12.78 23.49 -2.90
N ILE A 32 -13.37 24.34 -2.06
CA ILE A 32 -13.57 25.76 -2.34
C ILE A 32 -13.02 26.56 -1.17
N GLY A 33 -12.02 27.41 -1.43
CA GLY A 33 -11.38 28.20 -0.37
C GLY A 33 -10.68 27.39 0.71
N GLY A 34 -10.23 26.16 0.39
CA GLY A 34 -9.61 25.23 1.34
C GLY A 34 -10.60 24.35 2.11
N GLU A 35 -11.91 24.56 1.93
CA GLU A 35 -12.95 23.75 2.58
C GLU A 35 -13.49 22.67 1.65
N GLN A 36 -13.60 21.44 2.17
CA GLN A 36 -14.19 20.33 1.46
C GLN A 36 -15.68 20.56 1.26
N THR A 37 -16.14 20.41 0.03
CA THR A 37 -17.57 20.40 -0.31
C THR A 37 -18.12 18.96 -0.34
N ASN A 38 -19.42 18.84 -0.56
CA ASN A 38 -20.06 17.54 -0.84
C ASN A 38 -20.12 17.21 -2.35
N GLU A 39 -19.53 18.06 -3.20
CA GLU A 39 -19.47 17.84 -4.65
C GLU A 39 -18.28 16.94 -4.98
N LEU A 40 -18.54 15.85 -5.70
CA LEU A 40 -17.51 14.97 -6.22
C LEU A 40 -17.04 15.44 -7.59
N CYS A 41 -15.75 15.38 -7.83
CA CYS A 41 -15.12 15.88 -9.04
C CYS A 41 -13.92 14.99 -9.47
N ILE A 42 -13.44 15.19 -10.68
CA ILE A 42 -12.13 14.71 -11.11
C ILE A 42 -11.08 15.68 -10.59
N ILE A 43 -10.10 15.15 -9.89
CA ILE A 43 -8.99 15.91 -9.31
C ILE A 43 -7.75 15.69 -10.16
N TYR A 44 -7.14 16.80 -10.58
CA TYR A 44 -5.81 16.81 -11.19
C TYR A 44 -4.76 17.25 -10.18
N GLY A 45 -3.77 16.42 -9.93
CA GLY A 45 -2.61 16.75 -9.13
C GLY A 45 -1.49 17.32 -10.01
N VAL A 46 -1.08 18.55 -9.74
CA VAL A 46 -0.01 19.27 -10.45
C VAL A 46 1.08 19.66 -9.46
N GLU A 47 2.32 19.76 -9.94
CA GLU A 47 3.44 20.20 -9.11
C GLU A 47 3.30 21.66 -8.70
N GLU A 48 2.83 22.50 -9.63
CA GLU A 48 2.58 23.92 -9.41
C GLU A 48 1.23 24.34 -9.98
N LYS A 49 0.40 24.99 -9.16
CA LYS A 49 -0.87 25.58 -9.60
C LYS A 49 -0.62 27.01 -10.05
N LYS A 50 -0.57 27.23 -11.36
CA LYS A 50 -0.36 28.55 -11.96
C LYS A 50 -1.68 29.29 -12.18
N PRO A 51 -1.68 30.64 -12.14
CA PRO A 51 -2.81 31.44 -12.57
C PRO A 51 -3.13 31.16 -14.05
N LEU A 52 -4.41 31.25 -14.42
CA LEU A 52 -4.83 31.02 -15.82
C LEU A 52 -4.12 31.95 -16.84
N SER A 53 -3.76 33.15 -16.41
CA SER A 53 -3.02 34.10 -17.26
C SER A 53 -1.59 33.69 -17.59
N GLU A 54 -1.03 32.71 -16.88
CA GLU A 54 0.31 32.21 -17.06
C GLU A 54 0.35 30.85 -17.77
N LEU A 55 -0.83 30.28 -18.07
CA LEU A 55 -0.95 28.97 -18.73
C LEU A 55 -1.07 29.18 -20.26
N SER A 56 -0.37 28.32 -20.99
CA SER A 56 -0.65 28.16 -22.43
C SER A 56 -2.00 27.47 -22.63
N PRO A 57 -2.65 27.62 -23.80
CA PRO A 57 -3.93 26.95 -24.06
C PRO A 57 -3.90 25.43 -23.83
N GLU A 58 -2.75 24.79 -24.07
CA GLU A 58 -2.56 23.34 -23.91
C GLU A 58 -2.40 22.91 -22.45
N GLU A 59 -2.05 23.84 -21.54
CA GLU A 59 -1.92 23.60 -20.11
C GLU A 59 -3.24 23.80 -19.37
N ILE A 60 -4.25 24.42 -20.03
CA ILE A 60 -5.55 24.68 -19.40
C ILE A 60 -6.36 23.37 -19.34
N LEU A 61 -6.56 22.89 -18.13
CA LEU A 61 -7.39 21.73 -17.88
C LEU A 61 -8.89 22.05 -18.02
N PRO A 62 -9.71 21.13 -18.54
CA PRO A 62 -11.15 21.35 -18.69
C PRO A 62 -11.82 21.51 -17.32
N SER A 63 -12.77 22.44 -17.20
CA SER A 63 -13.55 22.67 -15.97
C SER A 63 -14.60 21.57 -15.70
N GLU A 64 -14.93 20.79 -16.72
CA GLU A 64 -15.90 19.70 -16.68
C GLU A 64 -15.47 18.57 -17.61
N ILE A 65 -15.84 17.34 -17.24
CA ILE A 65 -15.56 16.13 -18.02
C ILE A 65 -16.80 15.27 -18.06
N THR A 66 -17.13 14.75 -19.25
CA THR A 66 -18.20 13.77 -19.42
C THR A 66 -17.69 12.36 -19.15
N VAL A 67 -18.38 11.65 -18.26
CA VAL A 67 -18.12 10.26 -17.90
C VAL A 67 -19.42 9.48 -18.02
N GLY A 68 -19.57 8.68 -19.07
CA GLY A 68 -20.85 8.07 -19.42
C GLY A 68 -21.90 9.16 -19.66
N ASP A 69 -23.02 9.09 -18.96
CA ASP A 69 -24.12 10.07 -19.03
C ASP A 69 -24.00 11.23 -18.03
N GLN A 70 -22.90 11.30 -17.27
CA GLN A 70 -22.68 12.31 -16.25
C GLN A 70 -21.64 13.34 -16.68
N VAL A 71 -21.85 14.58 -16.25
CA VAL A 71 -20.87 15.65 -16.34
C VAL A 71 -20.29 15.88 -14.94
N LEU A 72 -19.02 15.61 -14.78
CA LEU A 72 -18.28 15.83 -13.54
C LEU A 72 -17.48 17.13 -13.65
N LYS A 73 -17.51 17.92 -12.57
CA LYS A 73 -16.59 19.05 -12.43
C LYS A 73 -15.16 18.57 -12.31
N THR A 74 -14.22 19.47 -12.50
CA THR A 74 -12.81 19.21 -12.21
C THR A 74 -12.33 20.13 -11.10
N ASP A 75 -11.27 19.72 -10.45
CA ASP A 75 -10.49 20.55 -9.54
C ASP A 75 -8.99 20.31 -9.75
N VAL A 76 -8.18 21.30 -9.41
CA VAL A 76 -6.72 21.21 -9.55
C VAL A 76 -6.09 21.40 -8.19
N PHE A 77 -5.29 20.43 -7.79
CA PHE A 77 -4.58 20.45 -6.52
C PHE A 77 -3.07 20.48 -6.73
N ARG A 78 -2.39 21.13 -5.82
CA ARG A 78 -0.95 21.05 -5.73
C ARG A 78 -0.57 19.74 -5.06
N ILE A 79 -0.19 18.75 -5.85
CA ILE A 79 0.27 17.45 -5.42
C ILE A 79 1.60 17.19 -6.09
N GLY A 80 2.66 17.10 -5.30
CA GLY A 80 4.00 16.75 -5.77
C GLY A 80 4.05 15.33 -6.35
N LYS A 81 5.18 14.98 -6.92
CA LYS A 81 5.40 13.60 -7.37
C LYS A 81 5.29 12.65 -6.21
N ALA A 82 4.58 11.56 -6.43
CA ALA A 82 4.53 10.50 -5.45
C ALA A 82 5.88 9.77 -5.36
N GLU A 83 6.29 9.44 -4.14
CA GLU A 83 7.53 8.75 -3.84
C GLU A 83 7.24 7.52 -3.00
N LEU A 84 8.03 6.46 -3.22
CA LEU A 84 7.99 5.30 -2.35
C LEU A 84 8.44 5.69 -0.94
N LEU A 85 7.77 5.12 0.03
CA LEU A 85 8.11 5.31 1.44
C LEU A 85 9.27 4.40 1.90
N ALA A 86 10.15 4.03 0.98
CA ALA A 86 11.38 3.32 1.30
C ALA A 86 12.25 4.20 2.20
N CYS A 87 12.74 3.63 3.27
CA CYS A 87 13.57 4.32 4.23
C CYS A 87 14.85 3.54 4.46
N ASN A 88 15.99 4.20 4.36
CA ASN A 88 17.23 3.66 4.92
C ASN A 88 17.23 3.86 6.45
N ALA A 89 18.06 3.15 7.19
CA ALA A 89 18.10 3.18 8.64
C ALA A 89 18.32 4.60 9.26
N VAL A 90 18.64 5.60 8.44
CA VAL A 90 18.86 7.00 8.83
C VAL A 90 17.56 7.82 8.86
N CYS A 91 16.46 7.33 8.29
CA CYS A 91 15.15 8.03 8.31
C CYS A 91 14.53 8.21 9.72
N GLY A 92 15.26 7.93 10.77
CA GLY A 92 14.79 8.07 12.14
C GLY A 92 14.64 9.50 12.66
N GLN A 93 14.99 10.52 11.87
CA GLN A 93 14.95 11.91 12.34
C GLN A 93 13.54 12.52 12.39
N ILE A 94 12.56 11.91 11.72
CA ILE A 94 11.16 12.34 11.72
C ILE A 94 10.28 11.29 12.43
N ALA A 95 10.81 10.66 13.46
CA ALA A 95 10.04 9.67 14.21
C ALA A 95 8.89 10.35 14.95
N GLY A 96 7.67 9.92 14.68
CA GLY A 96 6.51 10.31 15.49
C GLY A 96 6.73 9.88 16.96
N PRO A 97 6.18 10.59 17.94
CA PRO A 97 6.45 10.37 19.38
C PRO A 97 6.10 8.97 19.86
N ASN A 98 5.24 8.26 19.17
CA ASN A 98 4.82 6.89 19.50
C ASN A 98 5.48 5.81 18.62
N SER A 99 6.39 6.19 17.73
CA SER A 99 7.05 5.24 16.81
C SER A 99 7.99 4.25 17.50
N ALA A 100 8.52 4.61 18.68
CA ALA A 100 9.42 3.75 19.43
C ALA A 100 8.83 2.36 19.72
N VAL A 101 7.51 2.28 19.91
CA VAL A 101 6.81 1.01 20.16
C VAL A 101 6.84 0.10 18.93
N ASN A 102 6.72 0.67 17.73
CA ASN A 102 6.75 -0.07 16.49
C ASN A 102 8.17 -0.49 16.07
N ARG A 103 9.17 0.17 16.62
CA ARG A 103 10.59 -0.08 16.35
C ARG A 103 11.23 -1.04 17.33
N ALA A 104 10.59 -1.33 18.45
CA ALA A 104 11.07 -2.27 19.43
C ALA A 104 10.91 -3.72 18.98
N PHE A 105 11.83 -4.57 19.42
CA PHE A 105 11.62 -6.02 19.31
C PHE A 105 10.35 -6.42 20.06
N THR A 106 9.44 -7.07 19.37
CA THR A 106 8.11 -7.38 19.89
C THR A 106 7.68 -8.79 19.50
N ARG A 107 7.31 -9.57 20.48
CA ARG A 107 6.67 -10.87 20.34
C ARG A 107 5.45 -10.91 21.29
N PRO A 108 4.33 -11.48 20.88
CA PRO A 108 4.02 -11.95 19.53
C PRO A 108 3.90 -10.79 18.52
N LEU A 109 3.99 -11.13 17.23
CA LEU A 109 3.94 -10.16 16.13
C LEU A 109 2.56 -9.51 16.00
N LYS A 110 2.55 -8.27 15.54
CA LYS A 110 1.33 -7.50 15.23
C LYS A 110 1.59 -6.53 14.09
N GLY A 111 0.56 -5.99 13.46
CA GLY A 111 0.68 -4.94 12.47
C GLY A 111 1.33 -3.67 13.04
N GLY A 112 1.99 -2.91 12.19
CA GLY A 112 2.68 -1.66 12.53
C GLY A 112 4.16 -1.83 12.90
N LEU A 113 4.65 -3.05 13.10
CA LEU A 113 6.03 -3.30 13.53
C LEU A 113 7.04 -3.08 12.41
N SER A 114 8.21 -2.58 12.78
CA SER A 114 9.35 -2.41 11.89
C SER A 114 9.90 -3.75 11.43
N ILE A 115 10.05 -3.92 10.13
CA ILE A 115 10.64 -5.11 9.50
C ILE A 115 11.68 -4.72 8.45
N THR A 116 12.56 -5.66 8.16
CA THR A 116 13.51 -5.62 7.05
C THR A 116 13.69 -7.03 6.46
N SER A 117 14.42 -7.16 5.37
CA SER A 117 14.77 -8.45 4.80
C SER A 117 16.27 -8.60 4.56
N THR A 118 16.71 -9.83 4.32
CA THR A 118 18.11 -10.13 3.99
C THR A 118 18.61 -9.34 2.78
N ASN A 119 17.75 -9.13 1.78
CA ASN A 119 18.10 -8.43 0.55
C ASN A 119 18.24 -6.92 0.74
N LEU A 120 17.76 -6.41 1.86
CA LEU A 120 17.55 -4.99 2.11
C LEU A 120 18.21 -4.50 3.40
N ALA A 121 19.31 -5.13 3.81
CA ALA A 121 20.05 -4.67 4.98
C ALA A 121 20.26 -3.13 4.94
N GLY A 122 19.75 -2.45 5.95
CA GLY A 122 19.77 -0.99 6.04
C GLY A 122 18.53 -0.27 5.48
N PHE A 123 17.59 -0.98 4.86
CA PHE A 123 16.27 -0.45 4.51
C PHE A 123 15.21 -1.05 5.42
N VAL A 124 14.24 -0.26 5.77
CA VAL A 124 13.18 -0.64 6.71
C VAL A 124 11.82 -0.26 6.19
N GLY A 125 10.84 -1.05 6.57
CA GLY A 125 9.43 -0.80 6.34
C GLY A 125 8.58 -1.32 7.49
N THR A 126 7.31 -1.51 7.23
CA THR A 126 6.31 -1.89 8.21
C THR A 126 5.67 -3.22 7.85
N MET A 127 5.50 -4.10 8.83
CA MET A 127 4.58 -5.22 8.75
C MET A 127 3.15 -4.67 8.86
N GLY A 128 2.33 -4.86 7.83
CA GLY A 128 0.97 -4.31 7.80
C GLY A 128 0.02 -5.05 8.71
N PHE A 129 -0.15 -6.33 8.45
CA PHE A 129 -1.08 -7.19 9.17
C PHE A 129 -0.74 -8.67 8.94
N ILE A 130 -1.42 -9.53 9.68
CA ILE A 130 -1.39 -10.98 9.49
C ILE A 130 -2.62 -11.36 8.67
N GLY A 131 -2.39 -12.05 7.56
CA GLY A 131 -3.41 -12.62 6.69
C GLY A 131 -3.38 -14.14 6.70
N VAL A 132 -4.34 -14.74 6.01
CA VAL A 132 -4.38 -16.17 5.72
C VAL A 132 -4.19 -16.37 4.23
N HIS A 133 -3.26 -17.20 3.84
CA HIS A 133 -3.14 -17.60 2.45
C HIS A 133 -4.31 -18.52 2.07
N THR A 134 -5.06 -18.14 1.04
CA THR A 134 -6.37 -18.77 0.74
C THR A 134 -6.30 -20.25 0.39
N GLU A 135 -5.24 -20.67 -0.32
CA GLU A 135 -5.12 -22.06 -0.78
C GLU A 135 -4.54 -22.99 0.28
N THR A 136 -3.55 -22.53 1.03
CA THR A 136 -2.88 -23.38 2.05
C THR A 136 -3.51 -23.25 3.43
N GLN A 137 -4.36 -22.25 3.64
CA GLN A 137 -4.94 -21.91 4.95
C GLN A 137 -3.87 -21.71 6.03
N THR A 138 -2.75 -21.10 5.63
CA THR A 138 -1.61 -20.79 6.52
C THR A 138 -1.52 -19.31 6.81
N LEU A 139 -1.00 -18.96 7.99
CA LEU A 139 -0.75 -17.58 8.37
C LEU A 139 0.44 -17.00 7.61
N VAL A 140 0.28 -15.76 7.16
CA VAL A 140 1.32 -15.00 6.46
C VAL A 140 1.36 -13.57 6.98
N GLY A 141 2.56 -12.99 7.02
CA GLY A 141 2.73 -11.56 7.22
C GLY A 141 2.60 -10.83 5.88
N VAL A 142 1.97 -9.65 5.89
CA VAL A 142 1.72 -8.84 4.70
C VAL A 142 2.46 -7.51 4.80
N THR A 143 3.12 -7.14 3.72
CA THR A 143 3.85 -5.87 3.57
C THR A 143 3.95 -5.48 2.09
N ASN A 144 4.73 -4.44 1.76
CA ASN A 144 4.98 -4.12 0.35
C ASN A 144 6.11 -4.97 -0.25
N ASN A 145 6.06 -5.10 -1.58
CA ASN A 145 7.14 -5.71 -2.36
C ASN A 145 8.45 -4.97 -2.12
N HIS A 146 8.46 -3.64 -2.28
CA HIS A 146 9.68 -2.83 -2.11
C HIS A 146 10.25 -2.86 -0.68
N VAL A 147 9.52 -3.40 0.32
CA VAL A 147 9.99 -3.53 1.70
C VAL A 147 10.82 -4.80 1.93
N ILE A 148 10.46 -5.92 1.28
CA ILE A 148 11.12 -7.20 1.57
C ILE A 148 11.77 -7.88 0.37
N ILE A 149 11.37 -7.54 -0.86
CA ILE A 149 11.87 -8.20 -2.06
C ILE A 149 12.91 -7.36 -2.79
N GLN A 150 12.66 -6.07 -2.98
CA GLN A 150 13.46 -5.11 -3.77
C GLN A 150 13.84 -5.56 -5.19
N ASP A 151 13.84 -6.85 -5.49
CA ASP A 151 14.10 -7.38 -6.83
C ASP A 151 13.08 -6.91 -7.88
N ALA A 152 12.00 -6.28 -7.45
CA ALA A 152 11.16 -5.46 -8.31
C ALA A 152 11.97 -4.44 -9.11
N PHE A 153 13.11 -4.02 -8.57
CA PHE A 153 13.99 -3.03 -9.16
C PHE A 153 15.10 -3.60 -10.04
N TYR A 154 15.30 -4.89 -9.99
CA TYR A 154 16.33 -5.57 -10.78
C TYR A 154 15.64 -6.37 -11.88
N THR A 155 16.03 -6.17 -13.11
CA THR A 155 15.51 -6.85 -14.31
C THR A 155 15.77 -8.35 -14.32
N SER A 156 15.77 -8.99 -13.18
CA SER A 156 15.92 -10.43 -13.06
C SER A 156 14.63 -11.14 -13.47
N GLU A 157 14.72 -12.40 -13.79
CA GLU A 157 13.55 -13.27 -14.00
C GLU A 157 12.55 -13.21 -12.82
N ARG A 158 13.03 -12.94 -11.62
CA ARG A 158 12.21 -12.72 -10.43
C ARG A 158 11.16 -11.63 -10.62
N ASN A 159 11.59 -10.51 -11.20
CA ASN A 159 10.72 -9.36 -11.41
C ASN A 159 9.58 -9.63 -12.39
N LEU A 160 9.83 -10.53 -13.35
CA LEU A 160 8.85 -10.89 -14.36
C LEU A 160 7.89 -11.98 -13.90
N THR A 161 8.32 -12.82 -12.98
CA THR A 161 7.56 -14.00 -12.57
C THR A 161 6.95 -13.92 -11.17
N GLY A 162 7.42 -12.97 -10.34
CA GLY A 162 7.00 -12.86 -8.94
C GLY A 162 7.30 -14.11 -8.10
N VAL A 163 8.12 -15.03 -8.61
CA VAL A 163 8.48 -16.28 -7.94
C VAL A 163 9.83 -16.10 -7.27
N ILE A 164 9.89 -16.36 -5.98
CA ILE A 164 11.13 -16.43 -5.24
C ILE A 164 11.72 -17.81 -5.46
N LYS A 165 12.86 -17.87 -6.12
CA LYS A 165 13.55 -19.14 -6.37
C LYS A 165 14.50 -19.45 -5.21
N ASN A 166 14.44 -20.69 -4.70
CA ASN A 166 15.39 -21.19 -3.69
C ASN A 166 16.84 -21.24 -4.19
N GLU A 167 17.05 -21.17 -5.50
CA GLU A 167 18.37 -21.18 -6.15
C GLU A 167 19.21 -19.94 -5.85
N TYR A 168 18.56 -18.84 -5.42
CA TYR A 168 19.26 -17.63 -5.03
C TYR A 168 19.54 -17.67 -3.53
N SER A 169 20.71 -18.11 -3.18
CA SER A 169 21.25 -17.96 -1.83
C SER A 169 21.82 -16.54 -1.63
N PRO A 170 21.58 -15.91 -0.48
CA PRO A 170 20.96 -16.46 0.71
C PRO A 170 19.42 -16.46 0.63
N ILE A 171 18.81 -17.29 1.46
CA ILE A 171 17.36 -17.32 1.68
C ILE A 171 16.91 -15.93 2.15
N ASP A 172 15.80 -15.43 1.58
CA ASP A 172 15.27 -14.09 1.88
C ASP A 172 14.50 -14.10 3.20
N TYR A 173 15.22 -14.02 4.30
CA TYR A 173 14.62 -13.92 5.62
C TYR A 173 14.04 -12.51 5.86
N VAL A 174 12.92 -12.48 6.56
CA VAL A 174 12.30 -11.26 7.09
C VAL A 174 12.61 -11.18 8.58
N TYR A 175 13.06 -10.02 9.03
CA TYR A 175 13.48 -9.75 10.39
C TYR A 175 12.58 -8.70 11.05
N GLN A 176 12.25 -8.87 12.31
CA GLN A 176 11.65 -7.94 13.21
C GLN A 176 12.59 -7.80 14.44
N ASN A 177 13.10 -6.64 14.82
CA ASN A 177 12.82 -5.31 14.33
C ASN A 177 13.68 -4.99 13.09
N GLY A 178 13.24 -4.06 12.25
CA GLY A 178 13.95 -3.66 11.03
C GLY A 178 15.11 -2.67 11.24
N GLU A 179 15.49 -2.36 12.47
CA GLU A 179 16.41 -1.25 12.80
C GLU A 179 17.91 -1.62 12.65
N PHE A 180 18.22 -2.62 11.85
CA PHE A 180 19.57 -3.10 11.66
C PHE A 180 20.28 -2.42 10.48
N LEU A 181 21.50 -1.92 10.71
CA LEU A 181 22.40 -1.49 9.64
C LEU A 181 23.04 -2.66 8.87
N SER A 182 23.01 -3.84 9.47
CA SER A 182 23.51 -5.10 8.92
C SER A 182 22.54 -6.22 9.27
N ILE A 183 22.60 -7.32 8.53
CA ILE A 183 21.75 -8.49 8.78
C ILE A 183 22.00 -8.99 10.21
N PRO A 184 20.95 -9.16 11.03
CA PRO A 184 21.09 -9.74 12.37
C PRO A 184 21.63 -11.17 12.28
N THR A 185 22.54 -11.50 13.15
CA THR A 185 23.08 -12.87 13.27
C THR A 185 22.28 -13.74 14.24
N ASP A 186 21.46 -13.11 15.09
CA ASP A 186 20.62 -13.82 16.06
C ASP A 186 19.32 -14.27 15.39
N PRO A 187 19.06 -15.61 15.32
CA PRO A 187 17.85 -16.17 14.74
C PRO A 187 16.56 -15.67 15.41
N ALA A 188 16.60 -15.20 16.66
CA ALA A 188 15.43 -14.69 17.36
C ALA A 188 14.75 -13.51 16.64
N TYR A 189 15.50 -12.79 15.80
CA TYR A 189 14.94 -11.69 15.00
C TYR A 189 14.25 -12.15 13.71
N ILE A 190 14.46 -13.39 13.26
CA ILE A 190 13.80 -13.94 12.08
C ILE A 190 12.32 -14.14 12.40
N VAL A 191 11.46 -13.64 11.54
CA VAL A 191 10.00 -13.81 11.62
C VAL A 191 9.45 -14.69 10.52
N GLY A 192 10.24 -14.96 9.49
CA GLY A 192 9.85 -15.83 8.39
C GLY A 192 10.70 -15.60 7.15
N GLN A 193 10.21 -16.13 6.05
CA GLN A 193 10.83 -16.03 4.73
C GLN A 193 9.86 -15.39 3.74
N SER A 194 10.39 -14.60 2.82
CA SER A 194 9.60 -14.07 1.71
C SER A 194 9.01 -15.20 0.88
N LEU A 195 7.69 -15.17 0.66
CA LEU A 195 6.97 -16.23 -0.05
C LEU A 195 6.53 -15.82 -1.43
N ARG A 196 5.95 -14.62 -1.53
CA ARG A 196 5.33 -14.14 -2.76
C ARG A 196 5.29 -12.63 -2.78
N TYR A 197 5.33 -12.06 -3.98
CA TYR A 197 5.15 -10.63 -4.21
C TYR A 197 4.42 -10.37 -5.54
N VAL A 198 3.84 -9.19 -5.67
CA VAL A 198 3.29 -8.70 -6.93
C VAL A 198 4.42 -8.01 -7.70
N PRO A 199 4.77 -8.47 -8.91
CA PRO A 199 5.78 -7.82 -9.73
C PRO A 199 5.39 -6.39 -10.09
N ILE A 200 6.37 -5.48 -10.04
CA ILE A 200 6.18 -4.09 -10.45
C ILE A 200 6.75 -3.90 -11.85
N VAL A 201 5.94 -3.36 -12.75
CA VAL A 201 6.30 -3.13 -14.14
C VAL A 201 6.45 -1.64 -14.44
N LYS A 202 7.34 -1.32 -15.39
CA LYS A 202 7.49 0.06 -15.90
C LYS A 202 6.23 0.49 -16.64
N GLN A 203 5.92 1.78 -16.59
CA GLN A 203 4.79 2.37 -17.33
C GLN A 203 4.78 1.99 -18.82
N THR A 204 5.95 1.85 -19.44
CA THR A 204 6.08 1.44 -20.86
C THR A 204 5.71 -0.02 -21.12
N THR A 205 5.57 -0.84 -20.08
CA THR A 205 5.30 -2.28 -20.19
C THR A 205 3.97 -2.68 -19.57
N GLY A 206 3.37 -1.83 -18.73
CA GLY A 206 2.10 -2.13 -18.10
C GLY A 206 1.72 -1.18 -16.97
N ILE A 207 0.63 -1.51 -16.32
CA ILE A 207 0.05 -0.77 -15.21
C ILE A 207 0.14 -1.62 -13.96
N ASN A 208 0.44 -0.99 -12.84
CA ASN A 208 0.46 -1.62 -11.52
C ASN A 208 -0.80 -1.24 -10.74
N TYR A 209 -1.26 -2.16 -9.90
CA TYR A 209 -2.36 -1.94 -8.96
C TYR A 209 -1.92 -2.16 -7.52
N VAL A 210 -0.90 -2.99 -7.32
CA VAL A 210 -0.45 -3.41 -5.99
C VAL A 210 1.07 -3.42 -5.92
N ASP A 211 1.60 -2.80 -4.89
CA ASP A 211 2.95 -3.01 -4.38
C ASP A 211 2.83 -3.84 -3.11
N GLY A 212 2.84 -5.15 -3.24
CA GLY A 212 2.54 -6.07 -2.16
C GLY A 212 3.43 -7.31 -2.14
N ALA A 213 3.69 -7.81 -0.95
CA ALA A 213 4.39 -9.06 -0.71
C ALA A 213 3.91 -9.74 0.56
N ILE A 214 4.07 -11.05 0.62
CA ILE A 214 3.82 -11.87 1.82
C ILE A 214 5.06 -12.68 2.20
N PHE A 215 5.14 -12.99 3.47
CA PHE A 215 6.18 -13.85 4.03
C PHE A 215 5.58 -14.86 5.01
N SER A 216 6.26 -16.01 5.18
CA SER A 216 5.87 -17.03 6.15
C SER A 216 5.96 -16.46 7.56
N LEU A 217 5.21 -17.07 8.47
CA LEU A 217 5.30 -16.78 9.90
C LEU A 217 5.70 -18.04 10.64
N GLU A 218 6.59 -17.90 11.62
CA GLU A 218 6.91 -19.00 12.54
C GLU A 218 5.83 -19.16 13.61
N ALA A 219 5.50 -20.39 13.94
CA ALA A 219 4.40 -20.71 14.87
C ALA A 219 4.54 -20.04 16.24
N ALA A 220 5.77 -19.95 16.74
CA ALA A 220 6.07 -19.37 18.04
C ALA A 220 5.89 -17.85 18.07
N ASP A 221 5.91 -17.19 16.92
CA ASP A 221 5.88 -15.74 16.80
C ASP A 221 4.47 -15.17 16.72
N VAL A 222 3.47 -16.02 16.50
CA VAL A 222 2.09 -15.57 16.30
C VAL A 222 1.21 -15.96 17.48
N ASN A 223 0.69 -14.97 18.15
CA ASN A 223 -0.38 -15.17 19.13
C ASN A 223 -1.68 -14.57 18.55
N ILE A 224 -2.74 -15.32 18.67
CA ILE A 224 -4.12 -14.95 18.33
C ILE A 224 -4.54 -13.56 18.82
N ALA A 225 -3.98 -13.11 19.96
CA ALA A 225 -4.39 -11.89 20.62
C ALA A 225 -3.89 -10.59 19.98
N THR A 226 -3.06 -10.62 18.91
CA THR A 226 -2.39 -9.40 18.46
C THR A 226 -2.58 -9.17 16.98
N SER A 227 -3.31 -8.15 16.63
CA SER A 227 -3.52 -7.82 15.22
C SER A 227 -3.03 -6.43 14.81
N TYR A 228 -3.16 -5.43 15.71
CA TYR A 228 -2.87 -4.05 15.33
C TYR A 228 -2.75 -3.15 16.56
N GLN A 229 -1.82 -2.19 16.52
CA GLN A 229 -1.69 -1.17 17.56
C GLN A 229 -2.06 0.20 17.01
N GLN A 230 -2.89 0.94 17.74
CA GLN A 230 -3.30 2.28 17.38
C GLN A 230 -3.20 3.23 18.57
N ALA A 231 -2.65 4.43 18.36
CA ALA A 231 -2.72 5.60 19.28
C ALA A 231 -2.75 5.25 20.79
N GLY A 232 -1.86 4.35 21.23
CA GLY A 232 -1.83 3.87 22.61
C GLY A 232 -2.85 2.78 22.98
N VAL A 233 -3.69 2.39 22.04
CA VAL A 233 -4.64 1.28 22.21
C VAL A 233 -4.21 0.10 21.35
N SER A 234 -3.96 -1.03 21.96
CA SER A 234 -3.71 -2.28 21.24
C SER A 234 -5.06 -2.91 20.87
N TYR A 235 -5.25 -3.19 19.59
CA TYR A 235 -6.34 -4.04 19.15
C TYR A 235 -5.89 -5.50 19.27
N ASN A 236 -6.52 -6.20 20.18
CA ASN A 236 -6.25 -7.62 20.40
C ASN A 236 -7.15 -8.52 19.55
N GLN A 237 -7.60 -8.01 18.40
CA GLN A 237 -8.47 -8.72 17.49
C GLN A 237 -7.97 -8.55 16.05
N PRO A 238 -8.08 -9.59 15.23
CA PRO A 238 -7.94 -9.49 13.82
C PRO A 238 -8.95 -8.50 13.23
N LEU A 239 -8.58 -7.80 12.18
CA LEU A 239 -9.46 -6.89 11.47
C LEU A 239 -9.89 -7.52 10.15
N PRO A 240 -11.19 -7.50 9.82
CA PRO A 240 -11.67 -7.95 8.52
C PRO A 240 -11.19 -7.01 7.40
N PHE A 241 -11.16 -7.52 6.18
CA PHE A 241 -10.98 -6.68 5.00
C PHE A 241 -12.29 -5.99 4.63
N ALA A 242 -12.20 -4.75 4.17
CA ALA A 242 -13.31 -4.08 3.55
C ALA A 242 -13.59 -4.69 2.16
N SER A 243 -14.86 -4.82 1.82
CA SER A 243 -15.28 -5.20 0.47
C SER A 243 -15.09 -4.05 -0.51
N THR A 244 -15.07 -4.36 -1.79
CA THR A 244 -15.05 -3.36 -2.88
C THR A 244 -16.17 -2.32 -2.71
N ALA A 245 -17.39 -2.76 -2.39
CA ALA A 245 -18.54 -1.87 -2.21
C ALA A 245 -18.38 -0.91 -1.02
N GLU A 246 -17.74 -1.35 0.06
CA GLU A 246 -17.45 -0.50 1.22
C GLU A 246 -16.40 0.55 0.86
N ILE A 247 -15.34 0.17 0.15
CA ILE A 247 -14.29 1.10 -0.28
C ILE A 247 -14.89 2.12 -1.26
N ASP A 248 -15.60 1.67 -2.28
CA ASP A 248 -16.20 2.54 -3.30
C ASP A 248 -17.28 3.46 -2.69
N GLY A 249 -17.93 3.02 -1.62
CA GLY A 249 -18.94 3.79 -0.87
C GLY A 249 -18.37 4.92 0.00
N MET A 250 -17.04 4.96 0.25
CA MET A 250 -16.45 5.96 1.15
C MET A 250 -16.60 7.42 0.69
N LEU A 251 -16.76 7.66 -0.60
CA LEU A 251 -17.02 9.00 -1.15
C LEU A 251 -18.50 9.24 -1.44
N THR A 252 -19.37 8.24 -1.33
CA THR A 252 -20.78 8.35 -1.70
C THR A 252 -21.59 8.95 -0.55
N VAL A 253 -22.06 10.19 -0.71
CA VAL A 253 -22.93 10.86 0.27
C VAL A 253 -24.20 10.04 0.51
N GLY A 254 -24.52 9.78 1.77
CA GLY A 254 -25.65 8.93 2.17
C GLY A 254 -25.33 7.42 2.21
N SER A 255 -24.14 7.00 1.78
CA SER A 255 -23.67 5.64 2.03
C SER A 255 -23.39 5.43 3.52
N PRO A 256 -23.65 4.25 4.10
CA PRO A 256 -23.23 3.93 5.47
C PRO A 256 -21.72 3.91 5.64
N TYR A 257 -20.97 3.94 4.55
CA TYR A 257 -19.50 3.92 4.52
C TYR A 257 -18.90 5.32 4.27
N TYR A 258 -19.74 6.34 4.13
CA TYR A 258 -19.34 7.68 3.77
C TYR A 258 -18.38 8.31 4.78
N ASN A 259 -17.28 8.86 4.27
CA ASN A 259 -16.28 9.64 5.01
C ASN A 259 -15.86 9.02 6.37
N PRO A 260 -15.36 7.78 6.39
CA PRO A 260 -15.01 7.09 7.63
C PRO A 260 -13.81 7.74 8.31
N MET A 261 -13.68 7.57 9.61
CA MET A 261 -12.43 7.88 10.31
C MET A 261 -11.36 6.88 9.87
N ILE A 262 -10.18 7.41 9.58
CA ILE A 262 -9.05 6.64 9.07
C ILE A 262 -7.97 6.50 10.13
N TYR A 263 -7.32 5.34 10.14
CA TYR A 263 -6.26 4.98 11.05
C TYR A 263 -5.12 4.28 10.31
N SER A 264 -3.90 4.44 10.81
CA SER A 264 -2.74 3.70 10.36
C SER A 264 -1.71 3.57 11.49
N SER A 265 -0.80 2.62 11.38
CA SER A 265 0.33 2.51 12.30
C SER A 265 1.55 2.04 11.53
N GLY A 266 2.43 2.98 11.24
CA GLY A 266 3.66 2.71 10.54
C GLY A 266 4.88 2.71 11.46
N ARG A 267 5.97 2.16 10.97
CA ARG A 267 7.26 2.11 11.70
C ARG A 267 7.73 3.51 12.09
N THR A 268 7.59 4.49 11.21
CA THR A 268 8.15 5.83 11.38
C THR A 268 7.18 6.79 12.05
N THR A 269 5.96 6.85 11.61
CA THR A 269 4.98 7.79 12.19
C THR A 269 4.28 7.23 13.43
N GLY A 270 4.36 5.94 13.68
CA GLY A 270 3.67 5.29 14.80
C GLY A 270 2.16 5.22 14.60
N PRO A 271 1.43 4.85 15.66
CA PRO A 271 -0.04 4.81 15.65
C PRO A 271 -0.63 6.20 15.46
N LYS A 272 -1.56 6.35 14.54
CA LYS A 272 -2.27 7.60 14.20
C LYS A 272 -3.68 7.35 13.70
N GLY A 273 -4.48 8.39 13.71
CA GLY A 273 -5.88 8.37 13.28
C GLY A 273 -6.85 8.69 14.42
N GLY A 274 -8.14 8.66 14.12
CA GLY A 274 -9.18 8.99 15.07
C GLY A 274 -9.20 10.47 15.46
N VAL A 275 -9.75 10.78 16.65
CA VAL A 275 -9.93 12.16 17.11
C VAL A 275 -8.59 12.85 17.41
N SER A 276 -7.59 12.11 17.88
CA SER A 276 -6.29 12.69 18.29
C SER A 276 -5.37 13.06 17.12
N CYS A 277 -5.47 12.32 16.01
CA CYS A 277 -4.67 12.52 14.79
C CYS A 277 -5.57 12.26 13.58
N PRO A 278 -6.54 13.13 13.30
CA PRO A 278 -7.54 12.88 12.26
C PRO A 278 -6.87 12.73 10.90
N MET A 279 -7.31 11.70 10.19
CA MET A 279 -6.99 11.47 8.79
C MET A 279 -8.30 11.19 8.04
N ARG A 280 -8.36 11.51 6.77
CA ARG A 280 -9.55 11.27 5.94
C ARG A 280 -9.16 10.80 4.55
N ILE A 281 -10.10 10.15 3.88
CA ILE A 281 -9.98 9.87 2.46
C ILE A 281 -10.06 11.19 1.69
N PHE A 282 -9.06 11.43 0.85
CA PHE A 282 -9.02 12.57 -0.05
C PHE A 282 -9.67 12.21 -1.38
N SER A 283 -9.27 11.07 -1.96
CA SER A 283 -9.80 10.60 -3.23
C SER A 283 -9.64 9.09 -3.37
N LEU A 284 -10.39 8.51 -4.30
CA LEU A 284 -10.31 7.12 -4.71
C LEU A 284 -9.95 7.02 -6.20
N PHE A 285 -9.71 5.80 -6.64
CA PHE A 285 -9.41 5.45 -8.03
C PHE A 285 -8.20 6.20 -8.60
N SER A 286 -7.32 6.65 -7.72
CA SER A 286 -6.17 7.45 -8.12
C SER A 286 -5.28 6.69 -9.10
N SER A 287 -4.92 7.39 -10.19
CA SER A 287 -3.82 7.01 -11.08
C SER A 287 -2.64 7.94 -10.81
N THR A 288 -1.51 7.39 -10.42
CA THR A 288 -0.31 8.15 -10.04
C THR A 288 0.94 7.54 -10.62
N TYR A 289 1.95 8.38 -10.82
CA TYR A 289 3.24 7.98 -11.32
C TYR A 289 4.27 8.01 -10.20
N LEU A 290 5.01 6.92 -10.07
CA LEU A 290 6.05 6.74 -9.07
C LEU A 290 7.38 6.47 -9.73
N GLN A 291 8.42 7.03 -9.14
CA GLN A 291 9.78 6.72 -9.54
C GLN A 291 10.31 5.57 -8.69
N TYR A 292 10.68 4.49 -9.34
CA TYR A 292 11.38 3.36 -8.72
C TYR A 292 12.84 3.38 -9.11
N LYS A 293 13.73 3.12 -8.14
CA LYS A 293 15.10 2.77 -8.45
C LYS A 293 15.10 1.37 -9.04
N LEU A 294 15.31 1.27 -10.34
CA LEU A 294 15.42 0.01 -11.07
C LEU A 294 16.90 -0.27 -11.34
N GLN A 295 17.26 -1.52 -11.54
CA GLN A 295 18.60 -1.85 -12.05
C GLN A 295 18.79 -1.17 -13.42
N GLY A 296 19.80 -0.34 -13.52
CA GLY A 296 20.04 0.47 -14.73
C GLY A 296 19.47 1.90 -14.66
N GLY A 297 18.92 2.34 -13.53
CA GLY A 297 18.49 3.72 -13.32
C GLY A 297 17.09 3.86 -12.69
N ILE A 298 16.60 5.08 -12.70
CA ILE A 298 15.25 5.39 -12.21
C ILE A 298 14.25 5.07 -13.33
N GLY A 299 13.22 4.28 -13.00
CA GLY A 299 12.09 3.98 -13.88
C GLY A 299 10.81 4.57 -13.36
N VAL A 300 9.95 5.03 -14.27
CA VAL A 300 8.60 5.48 -13.94
C VAL A 300 7.64 4.30 -14.01
N CYS A 301 6.85 4.11 -12.96
CA CYS A 301 5.81 3.11 -12.84
C CYS A 301 4.47 3.80 -12.60
N GLN A 302 3.44 3.40 -13.33
CA GLN A 302 2.07 3.89 -13.14
C GLN A 302 1.33 2.94 -12.21
N PHE A 303 0.67 3.52 -11.20
CA PHE A 303 -0.20 2.81 -10.28
C PHE A 303 -1.62 3.34 -10.40
N ASN A 304 -2.57 2.46 -10.70
CA ASN A 304 -3.98 2.79 -10.86
C ASN A 304 -4.83 2.26 -9.70
N ASP A 305 -6.03 2.84 -9.56
CA ASP A 305 -7.04 2.41 -8.59
C ASP A 305 -6.57 2.51 -7.12
N GLN A 306 -5.82 3.57 -6.81
CA GLN A 306 -5.26 3.77 -5.46
C GLN A 306 -6.20 4.60 -4.58
N ILE A 307 -6.08 4.40 -3.26
CA ILE A 307 -6.68 5.26 -2.23
C ILE A 307 -5.69 6.38 -1.91
N VAL A 308 -6.16 7.62 -1.92
CA VAL A 308 -5.39 8.77 -1.42
C VAL A 308 -6.03 9.27 -0.13
N TYR A 309 -5.21 9.45 0.88
CA TYR A 309 -5.63 9.96 2.18
C TYR A 309 -4.74 11.11 2.64
N VAL A 310 -5.31 11.98 3.44
CA VAL A 310 -4.64 13.21 3.91
C VAL A 310 -4.94 13.46 5.37
N LYS A 311 -4.11 14.32 5.95
CA LYS A 311 -4.44 15.04 7.17
C LYS A 311 -5.29 16.25 6.79
N PRO A 312 -6.37 16.61 7.50
CA PRO A 312 -7.09 17.86 7.31
C PRO A 312 -6.18 19.07 7.54
N GLU A 313 -6.13 20.01 6.58
CA GLU A 313 -5.20 21.15 6.62
C GLU A 313 -5.48 22.15 7.74
N ASN A 314 -6.72 22.22 8.21
CA ASN A 314 -7.20 23.29 9.09
C ASN A 314 -7.44 22.88 10.55
N ASP A 315 -6.77 21.83 11.04
CA ASP A 315 -6.89 21.49 12.45
C ASP A 315 -5.74 22.11 13.27
N PRO A 316 -5.99 23.27 13.94
CA PRO A 316 -4.97 23.96 14.74
C PRO A 316 -4.54 23.16 15.98
N SER A 317 -5.31 22.12 16.37
CA SER A 317 -4.96 21.23 17.48
C SER A 317 -3.87 20.23 17.11
N LEU A 318 -3.53 20.16 15.82
CA LEU A 318 -2.50 19.26 15.33
C LEU A 318 -1.12 19.81 15.62
N SER A 319 -0.79 19.73 16.89
CA SER A 319 0.58 19.85 17.37
C SER A 319 1.52 18.93 16.54
N THR A 320 2.80 19.19 16.63
CA THR A 320 3.91 18.44 15.98
C THR A 320 3.80 16.91 16.01
N ILE A 321 2.93 16.36 16.84
CA ILE A 321 2.71 14.91 17.03
C ILE A 321 1.99 14.25 15.83
N CYS A 322 1.07 14.97 15.18
CA CYS A 322 0.27 14.49 14.07
C CYS A 322 0.64 15.16 12.74
N ALA A 323 1.86 15.67 12.64
CA ALA A 323 2.28 16.50 11.52
C ALA A 323 2.16 15.80 10.15
N TYR A 324 2.31 14.46 10.12
CA TYR A 324 2.45 13.74 8.86
C TYR A 324 1.45 12.58 8.76
N PRO A 325 0.66 12.48 7.66
CA PRO A 325 -0.15 11.29 7.40
C PRO A 325 0.71 10.06 7.13
N VAL A 326 1.92 10.25 6.59
CA VAL A 326 2.81 9.18 6.19
C VAL A 326 4.26 9.68 6.14
N ALA A 327 5.22 8.79 6.32
CA ALA A 327 6.65 9.07 6.18
C ALA A 327 7.41 7.84 5.69
N GLY A 328 8.65 8.04 5.22
CA GLY A 328 9.53 6.93 4.83
C GLY A 328 9.65 5.88 5.94
N GLY A 329 9.50 4.60 5.62
CA GLY A 329 9.43 3.48 6.55
C GLY A 329 8.01 3.08 6.98
N ASP A 330 6.99 3.86 6.69
CA ASP A 330 5.59 3.47 6.90
C ASP A 330 5.05 2.55 5.80
N SER A 331 5.80 2.35 4.72
CA SER A 331 5.50 1.37 3.68
C SER A 331 5.19 0.01 4.29
N GLY A 332 4.11 -0.60 3.82
CA GLY A 332 3.61 -1.88 4.32
C GLY A 332 2.59 -1.73 5.46
N SER A 333 2.39 -0.54 6.02
CA SER A 333 1.38 -0.36 7.07
C SER A 333 -0.04 -0.54 6.54
N ALA A 334 -0.93 -1.06 7.39
CA ALA A 334 -2.35 -1.14 7.09
C ALA A 334 -2.99 0.24 7.15
N LEU A 335 -3.82 0.56 6.14
CA LEU A 335 -4.78 1.64 6.21
C LEU A 335 -6.12 1.08 6.64
N ILE A 336 -6.72 1.66 7.68
CA ILE A 336 -7.91 1.13 8.34
C ILE A 336 -8.99 2.21 8.34
N ALA A 337 -10.24 1.83 8.06
CA ALA A 337 -11.41 2.69 8.18
C ALA A 337 -12.35 2.19 9.28
N ASP A 338 -12.96 3.13 9.97
CA ASP A 338 -14.01 2.87 10.97
C ASP A 338 -15.38 3.18 10.33
N PHE A 339 -16.15 2.13 10.09
CA PHE A 339 -17.47 2.19 9.52
C PHE A 339 -18.53 2.08 10.64
N GLY A 340 -18.70 3.17 11.38
CA GLY A 340 -19.71 3.21 12.47
C GLY A 340 -19.38 2.29 13.65
N GLY A 341 -18.11 2.17 14.01
CA GLY A 341 -17.61 1.35 15.10
C GLY A 341 -17.07 -0.03 14.64
N VAL A 342 -17.24 -0.38 13.38
CA VAL A 342 -16.65 -1.58 12.79
C VAL A 342 -15.41 -1.20 11.99
N ARG A 343 -14.25 -1.56 12.49
CA ARG A 343 -12.98 -1.28 11.81
C ARG A 343 -12.61 -2.36 10.84
N LYS A 344 -12.18 -1.92 9.65
CA LYS A 344 -11.75 -2.81 8.56
C LYS A 344 -10.48 -2.30 7.92
N ILE A 345 -9.62 -3.21 7.46
CA ILE A 345 -8.49 -2.87 6.63
C ILE A 345 -9.04 -2.51 5.25
N ILE A 346 -8.68 -1.31 4.76
CA ILE A 346 -9.10 -0.80 3.45
C ILE A 346 -7.94 -0.75 2.45
N GLY A 347 -6.69 -0.78 2.93
CA GLY A 347 -5.54 -0.70 2.04
C GLY A 347 -4.20 -1.02 2.68
N LEU A 348 -3.18 -1.08 1.83
CA LEU A 348 -1.77 -1.27 2.18
C LEU A 348 -0.99 -0.02 1.74
N VAL A 349 -0.46 0.73 2.68
CA VAL A 349 0.26 1.99 2.44
C VAL A 349 1.60 1.71 1.76
N PHE A 350 1.94 2.46 0.70
CA PHE A 350 3.16 2.22 -0.06
C PHE A 350 3.90 3.48 -0.52
N ALA A 351 3.21 4.60 -0.68
CA ALA A 351 3.78 5.82 -1.21
C ALA A 351 3.22 7.07 -0.53
N GLY A 352 3.89 8.18 -0.72
CA GLY A 352 3.45 9.50 -0.28
C GLY A 352 3.83 10.58 -1.28
N ALA A 353 3.15 11.72 -1.22
CA ALA A 353 3.49 12.89 -2.01
C ALA A 353 3.55 14.15 -1.14
N GLN A 354 4.46 15.04 -1.50
CA GLN A 354 4.59 16.34 -0.88
C GLN A 354 3.50 17.30 -1.37
N SER A 355 3.19 18.30 -0.56
CA SER A 355 2.44 19.47 -1.00
C SER A 355 3.37 20.69 -0.89
N PRO A 356 3.96 21.16 -2.00
CA PRO A 356 4.78 22.36 -1.94
C PRO A 356 3.99 23.55 -1.34
N PRO A 357 4.56 24.52 -0.59
CA PRO A 357 5.99 24.83 -0.59
C PRO A 357 6.80 24.24 0.59
N ILE A 358 6.25 23.28 1.35
CA ILE A 358 6.98 22.75 2.51
C ILE A 358 7.73 21.49 2.04
N PRO A 359 9.05 21.58 1.77
CA PRO A 359 9.85 20.41 1.43
C PRO A 359 9.88 19.43 2.61
N ASP A 360 10.09 18.17 2.30
CA ASP A 360 10.24 17.06 3.24
C ASP A 360 8.98 16.64 4.02
N ILE A 361 7.83 17.26 3.76
CA ILE A 361 6.56 16.86 4.36
C ILE A 361 5.67 16.16 3.33
N LEU A 362 5.34 14.90 3.60
CA LEU A 362 4.39 14.13 2.81
C LEU A 362 2.97 14.41 3.34
N PHE A 363 2.20 15.18 2.57
CA PHE A 363 0.81 15.52 2.93
C PHE A 363 -0.20 14.51 2.44
N TYR A 364 0.14 13.75 1.38
CA TYR A 364 -0.71 12.75 0.77
C TYR A 364 -0.10 11.39 1.00
N GLY A 365 -0.87 10.46 1.57
CA GLY A 365 -0.53 9.05 1.61
C GLY A 365 -1.28 8.30 0.52
N TYR A 366 -0.61 7.33 -0.10
CA TYR A 366 -1.20 6.42 -1.08
C TYR A 366 -1.23 5.01 -0.52
N ALA A 367 -2.36 4.34 -0.72
CA ALA A 367 -2.53 2.95 -0.34
C ALA A 367 -3.13 2.13 -1.49
N ASN A 368 -2.56 0.95 -1.70
CA ASN A 368 -3.16 -0.05 -2.56
C ASN A 368 -4.45 -0.55 -1.90
N ARG A 369 -5.52 -0.66 -2.65
CA ARG A 369 -6.81 -1.15 -2.15
C ARG A 369 -6.68 -2.58 -1.65
N ILE A 370 -7.30 -2.87 -0.51
CA ILE A 370 -7.19 -4.19 0.12
C ILE A 370 -7.82 -5.30 -0.71
N ASP A 371 -8.90 -5.03 -1.44
CA ASP A 371 -9.53 -5.99 -2.34
C ASP A 371 -8.59 -6.41 -3.47
N ARG A 372 -7.77 -5.48 -4.00
CA ARG A 372 -6.71 -5.76 -4.96
C ARG A 372 -5.55 -6.53 -4.33
N VAL A 373 -5.08 -6.08 -3.17
CA VAL A 373 -4.00 -6.75 -2.42
C VAL A 373 -4.38 -8.19 -2.11
N ALA A 374 -5.61 -8.41 -1.64
CA ALA A 374 -6.11 -9.74 -1.32
C ALA A 374 -6.17 -10.66 -2.54
N SER A 375 -6.69 -10.14 -3.66
CA SER A 375 -6.78 -10.89 -4.91
C SER A 375 -5.40 -11.24 -5.48
N GLU A 376 -4.49 -10.27 -5.57
CA GLU A 376 -3.18 -10.45 -6.20
C GLU A 376 -2.24 -11.33 -5.36
N LEU A 377 -2.31 -11.23 -4.04
CA LEU A 377 -1.51 -12.05 -3.14
C LEU A 377 -2.17 -13.38 -2.77
N GLY A 378 -3.45 -13.58 -3.07
CA GLY A 378 -4.20 -14.78 -2.71
C GLY A 378 -4.36 -14.91 -1.20
N ILE A 379 -4.78 -13.83 -0.54
CA ILE A 379 -4.94 -13.79 0.91
C ILE A 379 -6.36 -13.39 1.32
N GLU A 380 -6.73 -13.79 2.51
CA GLU A 380 -7.94 -13.36 3.20
C GLU A 380 -7.63 -12.82 4.59
N ALA A 381 -8.58 -12.12 5.18
CA ALA A 381 -8.42 -11.62 6.53
C ALA A 381 -8.36 -12.79 7.52
N TRP A 382 -7.40 -12.72 8.46
CA TRP A 382 -7.35 -13.68 9.54
C TRP A 382 -8.50 -13.44 10.52
N ASP A 383 -9.21 -14.49 10.88
CA ASP A 383 -10.36 -14.48 11.81
C ASP A 383 -9.98 -14.73 13.28
N GLY A 384 -8.67 -14.88 13.57
CA GLY A 384 -8.16 -15.19 14.89
C GLY A 384 -8.17 -16.67 15.24
N THR A 385 -8.70 -17.53 14.39
CA THR A 385 -8.66 -18.98 14.61
C THR A 385 -7.27 -19.53 14.32
N ALA A 386 -6.97 -20.67 14.94
CA ALA A 386 -5.71 -21.37 14.68
C ALA A 386 -5.64 -21.80 13.21
N LYS A 387 -4.54 -21.46 12.56
CA LYS A 387 -4.24 -21.81 11.17
C LYS A 387 -2.91 -22.57 11.11
N GLY A 388 -2.67 -23.21 9.99
CA GLY A 388 -1.37 -23.82 9.71
C GLY A 388 -0.29 -22.77 9.43
N TYR A 389 0.94 -23.26 9.32
CA TYR A 389 2.11 -22.48 8.94
C TYR A 389 2.71 -23.06 7.69
N VAL A 390 3.23 -22.23 6.81
CA VAL A 390 4.02 -22.70 5.67
C VAL A 390 5.41 -23.02 6.17
N ASP A 391 5.84 -24.26 6.00
CA ASP A 391 7.25 -24.58 6.08
C ASP A 391 7.93 -24.13 4.78
N PRO A 392 8.74 -23.07 4.79
CA PRO A 392 9.40 -22.59 3.58
C PRO A 392 10.28 -23.64 2.91
N ALA A 393 10.84 -24.56 3.68
CA ALA A 393 11.64 -25.68 3.15
C ALA A 393 10.79 -26.69 2.36
N SER A 394 9.47 -26.73 2.61
CA SER A 394 8.53 -27.59 1.88
C SER A 394 8.06 -27.00 0.55
N ILE A 395 8.39 -25.75 0.25
CA ILE A 395 7.93 -25.08 -0.95
C ILE A 395 8.87 -25.33 -2.10
N THR A 396 8.37 -26.02 -3.11
CA THR A 396 9.10 -26.21 -4.37
C THR A 396 8.60 -25.17 -5.38
N TYR A 397 9.53 -24.40 -5.94
CA TYR A 397 9.18 -23.33 -6.87
C TYR A 397 9.20 -23.84 -8.30
N LYS A 398 8.12 -23.55 -9.02
CA LYS A 398 8.03 -23.84 -10.46
C LYS A 398 7.93 -22.53 -11.20
N THR A 399 8.94 -22.21 -12.00
CA THR A 399 8.90 -21.06 -12.90
C THR A 399 8.01 -21.37 -14.08
N THR A 400 7.08 -20.49 -14.38
CA THR A 400 6.34 -20.50 -15.62
C THR A 400 6.65 -19.25 -16.40
N THR A 401 7.02 -19.41 -17.64
CA THR A 401 7.37 -18.31 -18.53
C THR A 401 6.16 -17.50 -19.02
N ASN A 402 4.96 -17.96 -18.76
CA ASN A 402 3.73 -17.36 -19.28
C ASN A 402 2.58 -17.56 -18.30
N GLY A 403 2.34 -16.69 -17.38
CA GLY A 403 1.19 -16.94 -16.61
C GLY A 403 0.74 -15.77 -15.74
N SER A 404 -0.57 -15.53 -15.61
CA SER A 404 -1.18 -14.38 -14.91
C SER A 404 -1.91 -14.71 -13.62
N SER A 405 -1.78 -15.88 -13.07
CA SER A 405 -2.41 -16.17 -11.80
C SER A 405 -1.39 -16.45 -10.72
N ASN A 406 -1.42 -15.61 -9.73
CA ASN A 406 -0.66 -15.79 -8.51
C ASN A 406 -1.32 -16.86 -7.66
N LYS A 407 -0.93 -18.11 -7.78
CA LYS A 407 -1.53 -19.22 -7.03
C LYS A 407 -0.45 -20.08 -6.36
N ILE A 408 -0.72 -20.53 -5.15
CA ILE A 408 -0.10 -21.74 -4.66
C ILE A 408 -0.88 -22.90 -5.26
N LEU A 409 -0.15 -23.79 -5.90
CA LEU A 409 -0.70 -25.03 -6.46
C LEU A 409 -0.20 -26.19 -5.61
N ASN A 410 -1.12 -27.01 -5.14
CA ASN A 410 -0.75 -28.28 -4.51
C ASN A 410 -0.78 -29.37 -5.57
N CYS A 411 0.40 -29.90 -5.88
CA CYS A 411 0.56 -30.96 -6.85
C CYS A 411 1.09 -32.21 -6.15
N GLY A 412 0.21 -33.14 -5.81
CA GLY A 412 0.59 -34.40 -5.19
C GLY A 412 1.23 -34.25 -3.80
N GLY A 413 0.74 -33.28 -3.00
CA GLY A 413 1.27 -33.00 -1.66
C GLY A 413 2.42 -32.01 -1.61
N THR A 414 2.90 -31.53 -2.76
CA THR A 414 3.92 -30.48 -2.85
C THR A 414 3.26 -29.16 -3.23
N ASN A 415 3.49 -28.11 -2.47
CA ASN A 415 3.00 -26.77 -2.77
C ASN A 415 3.94 -26.07 -3.73
N TYR A 416 3.40 -25.55 -4.81
CA TYR A 416 4.13 -24.75 -5.80
C TYR A 416 3.59 -23.33 -5.79
N TRP A 417 4.47 -22.36 -5.69
CA TRP A 417 4.13 -20.97 -5.91
C TRP A 417 4.16 -20.66 -7.40
N GLN A 418 3.03 -20.23 -7.91
CA GLN A 418 2.92 -19.79 -9.28
C GLN A 418 2.61 -18.32 -9.31
N VAL A 419 3.45 -17.56 -9.95
CA VAL A 419 3.18 -16.16 -10.29
C VAL A 419 3.31 -16.04 -11.80
N GLY A 420 2.28 -15.58 -12.40
CA GLY A 420 2.43 -15.34 -13.81
C GLY A 420 1.12 -15.28 -14.58
N LEU A 421 1.22 -14.79 -15.76
CA LEU A 421 0.22 -14.20 -16.62
C LEU A 421 -0.49 -15.19 -17.54
N THR A 422 -0.61 -16.39 -17.45
CA THR A 422 -1.53 -17.21 -18.24
C THR A 422 -1.70 -18.62 -17.72
N THR A 423 -2.81 -19.20 -18.05
CA THR A 423 -3.15 -20.59 -17.86
C THR A 423 -1.97 -21.51 -18.11
N LEU A 424 -1.43 -22.08 -17.07
CA LEU A 424 -0.66 -23.29 -17.20
C LEU A 424 -1.60 -24.37 -17.75
N ASN A 425 -1.31 -24.84 -18.94
CA ASN A 425 -1.84 -26.12 -19.37
C ASN A 425 -1.18 -27.19 -18.49
N ASN A 426 -1.95 -27.61 -17.47
CA ASN A 426 -1.54 -28.67 -16.55
C ASN A 426 -0.31 -28.32 -15.68
N PRO A 427 -0.49 -27.51 -14.61
CA PRO A 427 0.61 -27.09 -13.74
C PRO A 427 1.20 -28.23 -12.90
N CYS A 428 0.51 -29.34 -12.82
CA CYS A 428 0.93 -30.56 -12.18
C CYS A 428 1.21 -31.63 -13.21
#